data_c63105b44b58b83519803f5ddd0cfc4d
#
_entry.id   c63105b44b58b83519803f5ddd0cfc4d
#
_cell.length_a   1.000
_cell.length_b   1.000
_cell.length_c   1.000
_cell.angle_alpha   90.00
_cell.angle_beta   90.00
_cell.angle_gamma   90.00
#
_symmetry.space_group_name_H-M   'P 1'
#
loop_
_entity.id
_entity.type
_entity.pdbx_description
1 polymer ?
#
loop_
_entity_poly.entity_id
_entity_poly.type
_entity_poly.pdbx_seq_one_letter_code
_entity_poly.pdbx_strand_id
1 'polypeptide(L)'
;MRTIGKSFDRPLVANMVEGGRTPVVDRKTLEEIGYAIAIFPVLGLLAAGEALRQAYGHLRERGSSSGSDVPLYNFAAFSELMGFGAIAAFDATWRR
;
A
#
# COMPACT_ATOMS: atom_id res chain seq x y z
N MET A 1 9.53 -22.59 0.45
CA MET A 1 10.40 -21.42 0.25
C MET A 1 11.89 -21.72 0.52
N ARG A 2 12.28 -22.28 1.66
CA ARG A 2 13.71 -22.59 1.97
C ARG A 2 14.38 -23.49 0.93
N THR A 3 13.71 -24.54 0.46
CA THR A 3 14.22 -25.45 -0.57
C THR A 3 14.46 -24.70 -1.88
N ILE A 4 13.53 -23.85 -2.30
CA ILE A 4 13.65 -23.02 -3.51
C ILE A 4 14.81 -22.05 -3.36
N GLY A 5 14.89 -21.33 -2.23
CA GLY A 5 15.96 -20.36 -1.98
C GLY A 5 17.38 -20.95 -2.08
N LYS A 6 17.53 -22.22 -1.74
CA LYS A 6 18.81 -22.92 -1.80
C LYS A 6 19.10 -23.61 -3.15
N SER A 7 18.09 -23.74 -4.02
CA SER A 7 18.18 -24.54 -5.25
C SER A 7 18.61 -23.72 -6.47
N PHE A 8 18.61 -22.40 -6.37
CA PHE A 8 18.91 -21.53 -7.51
C PHE A 8 20.04 -20.56 -7.18
N ASP A 9 20.99 -20.44 -8.08
CA ASP A 9 22.08 -19.45 -8.05
C ASP A 9 21.72 -18.21 -8.87
N ARG A 10 20.54 -17.65 -8.60
CA ARG A 10 20.02 -16.44 -9.25
C ARG A 10 19.20 -15.65 -8.24
N PRO A 11 19.08 -14.32 -8.43
CA PRO A 11 18.19 -13.53 -7.60
C PRO A 11 16.74 -14.04 -7.67
N LEU A 12 16.17 -14.33 -6.50
CA LEU A 12 14.81 -14.83 -6.39
C LEU A 12 13.86 -13.73 -5.88
N VAL A 13 12.66 -13.74 -6.40
CA VAL A 13 11.57 -12.85 -5.97
C VAL A 13 10.57 -13.63 -5.11
N ALA A 14 10.31 -13.15 -3.91
CA ALA A 14 9.25 -13.65 -3.05
C ALA A 14 7.97 -12.84 -3.28
N ASN A 15 6.90 -13.52 -3.65
CA ASN A 15 5.57 -12.93 -3.78
C ASN A 15 4.78 -13.19 -2.49
N MET A 16 4.68 -12.16 -1.64
CA MET A 16 4.00 -12.22 -0.35
C MET A 16 2.56 -11.73 -0.49
N VAL A 17 1.61 -12.67 -0.40
CA VAL A 17 0.18 -12.40 -0.57
C VAL A 17 -0.54 -12.71 0.73
N GLU A 18 -1.14 -11.67 1.32
CA GLU A 18 -1.99 -11.80 2.50
C GLU A 18 -3.18 -12.72 2.21
N GLY A 19 -3.41 -13.71 3.05
CA GLY A 19 -4.44 -14.73 2.85
C GLY A 19 -4.12 -15.77 1.76
N GLY A 20 -2.93 -15.75 1.20
CA GLY A 20 -2.46 -16.74 0.23
C GLY A 20 -2.08 -18.09 0.86
N ARG A 21 -1.62 -19.02 0.03
CA ARG A 21 -1.21 -20.37 0.49
C ARG A 21 0.11 -20.37 1.24
N THR A 22 1.00 -19.44 0.94
CA THR A 22 2.30 -19.31 1.60
C THR A 22 2.18 -18.24 2.70
N PRO A 23 2.64 -18.52 3.92
CA PRO A 23 2.65 -17.52 4.99
C PRO A 23 3.48 -16.30 4.58
N VAL A 24 3.02 -15.11 4.95
CA VAL A 24 3.80 -13.89 4.81
C VAL A 24 5.01 -13.96 5.74
N VAL A 25 6.19 -13.74 5.21
CA VAL A 25 7.46 -13.87 5.91
C VAL A 25 8.17 -12.52 5.90
N ASP A 26 8.79 -12.16 7.01
CA ASP A 26 9.52 -10.90 7.14
C ASP A 26 10.80 -10.85 6.27
N ARG A 27 11.26 -9.63 6.03
CA ARG A 27 12.42 -9.35 5.18
C ARG A 27 13.67 -10.13 5.61
N LYS A 28 13.97 -10.14 6.89
CA LYS A 28 15.19 -10.77 7.42
C LYS A 28 15.17 -12.29 7.14
N THR A 29 14.05 -12.92 7.41
CA THR A 29 13.88 -14.35 7.12
C THR A 29 13.99 -14.65 5.63
N LEU A 30 13.42 -13.79 4.76
CA LEU A 30 13.54 -13.95 3.31
C LEU A 30 14.98 -13.85 2.83
N GLU A 31 15.76 -12.88 3.35
CA GLU A 31 17.19 -12.75 3.07
C GLU A 31 17.96 -14.01 3.49
N GLU A 32 17.71 -14.52 4.71
CA GLU A 32 18.37 -15.73 5.25
C GLU A 32 18.10 -16.97 4.41
N ILE A 33 16.95 -17.07 3.76
CA ILE A 33 16.59 -18.23 2.92
C ILE A 33 16.85 -18.03 1.44
N GLY A 34 17.50 -16.92 1.05
CA GLY A 34 18.06 -16.72 -0.27
C GLY A 34 17.20 -15.91 -1.25
N TYR A 35 16.24 -15.12 -0.78
CA TYR A 35 15.46 -14.23 -1.62
C TYR A 35 16.08 -12.83 -1.65
N ALA A 36 16.17 -12.24 -2.84
CA ALA A 36 16.73 -10.92 -3.07
C ALA A 36 15.68 -9.81 -3.10
N ILE A 37 14.46 -10.13 -3.50
CA ILE A 37 13.35 -9.18 -3.65
C ILE A 37 12.10 -9.79 -3.01
N ALA A 38 11.33 -8.97 -2.31
CA ALA A 38 10.00 -9.31 -1.85
C ALA A 38 9.00 -8.29 -2.40
N ILE A 39 7.89 -8.77 -2.93
CA ILE A 39 6.77 -7.95 -3.37
C ILE A 39 5.51 -8.31 -2.58
N PHE A 40 4.72 -7.28 -2.30
CA PHE A 40 3.45 -7.38 -1.57
C PHE A 40 2.33 -6.81 -2.44
N PRO A 41 1.88 -7.55 -3.46
CA PRO A 41 1.07 -6.99 -4.55
C PRO A 41 -0.34 -6.57 -4.14
N VAL A 42 -0.88 -7.13 -3.08
CA VAL A 42 -2.26 -6.87 -2.65
C VAL A 42 -2.39 -6.11 -1.33
N LEU A 43 -1.29 -5.87 -0.62
CA LEU A 43 -1.32 -5.20 0.69
C LEU A 43 -2.07 -3.86 0.65
N GLY A 44 -1.66 -2.97 -0.24
CA GLY A 44 -2.29 -1.65 -0.39
C GLY A 44 -3.75 -1.73 -0.82
N LEU A 45 -4.06 -2.64 -1.74
CA LEU A 45 -5.42 -2.86 -2.21
C LEU A 45 -6.35 -3.35 -1.10
N LEU A 46 -5.92 -4.34 -0.33
CA LEU A 46 -6.71 -4.89 0.77
C LEU A 46 -6.88 -3.87 1.90
N ALA A 47 -5.84 -3.14 2.25
CA ALA A 47 -5.90 -2.08 3.25
C ALA A 47 -6.84 -0.94 2.82
N ALA A 48 -6.72 -0.47 1.58
CA ALA A 48 -7.59 0.56 1.03
C ALA A 48 -9.04 0.08 0.93
N GLY A 49 -9.26 -1.16 0.48
CA GLY A 49 -10.59 -1.76 0.37
C GLY A 49 -11.33 -1.80 1.70
N GLU A 50 -10.67 -2.23 2.77
CA GLU A 50 -11.28 -2.27 4.10
C GLU A 50 -11.55 -0.86 4.65
N ALA A 51 -10.61 0.08 4.50
CA ALA A 51 -10.80 1.46 4.93
C ALA A 51 -11.97 2.13 4.19
N LEU A 52 -12.08 1.93 2.88
CA LEU A 52 -13.19 2.44 2.06
C LEU A 52 -14.53 1.82 2.49
N ARG A 53 -14.56 0.51 2.71
CA ARG A 53 -15.75 -0.19 3.18
C ARG A 53 -16.25 0.39 4.50
N GLN A 54 -15.37 0.61 5.45
CA GLN A 54 -15.71 1.19 6.75
C GLN A 54 -16.16 2.65 6.63
N ALA A 55 -15.43 3.48 5.87
CA ALA A 55 -15.75 4.89 5.72
C ALA A 55 -17.12 5.10 5.06
N TYR A 56 -17.39 4.40 3.96
CA TYR A 56 -18.68 4.49 3.27
C TYR A 56 -19.82 3.79 4.01
N GLY A 57 -19.54 2.72 4.75
CA GLY A 57 -20.49 2.11 5.68
C GLY A 57 -20.97 3.10 6.75
N HIS A 58 -20.04 3.81 7.36
CA HIS A 58 -20.35 4.88 8.33
C HIS A 58 -21.20 5.99 7.70
N LEU A 59 -20.80 6.48 6.52
CA LEU A 59 -21.54 7.51 5.79
C LEU A 59 -22.98 7.08 5.48
N ARG A 60 -23.17 5.84 5.04
CA ARG A 60 -24.48 5.26 4.75
C ARG A 60 -25.37 5.21 5.98
N GLU A 61 -24.83 4.77 7.12
CA GLU A 61 -25.58 4.61 8.36
C GLU A 61 -25.89 5.92 9.06
N ARG A 62 -24.94 6.88 9.02
CA ARG A 62 -25.01 8.13 9.79
C ARG A 62 -25.39 9.34 8.95
N GLY A 63 -25.33 9.26 7.63
CA GLY A 63 -25.57 10.39 6.72
C GLY A 63 -24.50 11.48 6.80
N SER A 64 -23.38 11.22 7.45
CA SER A 64 -22.25 12.13 7.63
C SER A 64 -20.94 11.35 7.73
N SER A 65 -19.86 11.96 7.28
CA SER A 65 -18.50 11.42 7.49
C SER A 65 -17.92 11.76 8.86
N SER A 66 -18.57 12.65 9.62
CA SER A 66 -18.12 13.03 10.96
C SER A 66 -18.28 11.87 11.97
N GLY A 67 -17.33 11.77 12.90
CA GLY A 67 -17.38 10.77 13.97
C GLY A 67 -17.03 9.35 13.53
N SER A 68 -16.50 9.17 12.33
CA SER A 68 -15.95 7.90 11.88
C SER A 68 -14.61 7.60 12.59
N ASP A 69 -14.42 6.35 13.00
CA ASP A 69 -13.15 5.87 13.55
C ASP A 69 -12.10 5.56 12.48
N VAL A 70 -12.47 5.64 11.20
CA VAL A 70 -11.55 5.41 10.09
C VAL A 70 -10.57 6.58 10.00
N PRO A 71 -9.25 6.32 10.08
CA PRO A 71 -8.25 7.37 9.90
C PRO A 71 -8.36 8.00 8.52
N LEU A 72 -8.40 9.33 8.47
CA LEU A 72 -8.39 10.08 7.23
C LEU A 72 -7.06 10.82 7.09
N TYR A 73 -6.53 10.84 5.88
CA TYR A 73 -5.37 11.66 5.55
C TYR A 73 -5.73 13.14 5.71
N ASN A 74 -4.82 13.95 6.25
CA ASN A 74 -4.99 15.40 6.24
C ASN A 74 -5.07 15.89 4.79
N PHE A 75 -6.08 16.69 4.44
CA PHE A 75 -6.34 17.08 3.06
C PHE A 75 -5.17 17.83 2.41
N ALA A 76 -4.58 18.80 3.12
CA ALA A 76 -3.45 19.57 2.62
C ALA A 76 -2.20 18.67 2.44
N ALA A 77 -1.89 17.82 3.42
CA ALA A 77 -0.78 16.90 3.35
C ALA A 77 -0.96 15.86 2.22
N PHE A 78 -2.17 15.37 2.00
CA PHE A 78 -2.48 14.46 0.90
C PHE A 78 -2.32 15.13 -0.47
N SER A 79 -2.77 16.39 -0.58
CA SER A 79 -2.59 17.18 -1.81
C SER A 79 -1.12 17.39 -2.15
N GLU A 80 -0.27 17.66 -1.17
CA GLU A 80 1.19 17.73 -1.35
C GLU A 80 1.79 16.38 -1.77
N LEU A 81 1.37 15.29 -1.13
CA LEU A 81 1.80 13.93 -1.49
C LEU A 81 1.46 13.60 -2.96
N MET A 82 0.30 14.04 -3.44
CA MET A 82 -0.16 13.84 -4.81
C MET A 82 0.48 14.81 -5.82
N GLY A 83 1.29 15.76 -5.38
CA GLY A 83 2.02 16.69 -6.24
C GLY A 83 1.23 17.92 -6.71
N PHE A 84 0.13 18.26 -6.08
CA PHE A 84 -0.68 19.44 -6.47
C PHE A 84 0.09 20.75 -6.35
N GLY A 85 1.01 20.89 -5.40
CA GLY A 85 1.90 22.05 -5.29
C GLY A 85 2.78 22.24 -6.53
N ALA A 86 3.36 21.17 -7.04
CA ALA A 86 4.15 21.19 -8.26
C ALA A 86 3.32 21.54 -9.50
N ILE A 87 2.09 21.04 -9.59
CA ILE A 87 1.16 21.36 -10.67
C ILE A 87 0.78 22.84 -10.65
N ALA A 88 0.46 23.38 -9.47
CA ALA A 88 0.13 24.80 -9.31
C ALA A 88 1.31 25.71 -9.68
N ALA A 89 2.53 25.36 -9.29
CA ALA A 89 3.74 26.08 -9.65
C ALA A 89 4.01 26.04 -11.16
N PHE A 90 3.82 24.89 -11.80
CA PHE A 90 3.91 24.74 -13.24
C PHE A 90 2.89 25.62 -13.97
N ASP A 91 1.62 25.56 -13.57
CA ASP A 91 0.54 26.36 -14.16
C ASP A 91 0.83 27.87 -14.04
N ALA A 92 1.26 28.33 -12.86
CA ALA A 92 1.62 29.74 -12.64
C ALA A 92 2.77 30.21 -13.54
N THR A 93 3.74 29.33 -13.85
CA THR A 93 4.89 29.64 -14.74
C THR A 93 4.45 29.78 -16.19
N TRP A 94 3.51 28.98 -16.65
CA TRP A 94 3.12 28.88 -18.06
C TRP A 94 1.75 29.50 -18.38
N ARG A 95 1.08 30.07 -17.41
CA ARG A 95 -0.18 30.78 -17.63
C ARG A 95 0.08 32.08 -18.38
N ARG A 96 -0.58 32.24 -19.47
CA ARG A 96 -0.54 33.45 -20.32
C ARG A 96 -1.63 34.47 -19.91
#